data_0494d46e4e46c5f39a523e534a3def6b
#
_entry.id   0494d46e4e46c5f39a523e534a3def6b
#
_cell.length_a   1.000
_cell.length_b   1.000
_cell.length_c   1.000
_cell.angle_alpha   90.00
_cell.angle_beta   90.00
_cell.angle_gamma   90.00
#
_symmetry.space_group_name_H-M   'P 1'
#
loop_
_entity.id
_entity.type
_entity.pdbx_description
1 polymer ?
#
loop_
_entity_poly.entity_id
_entity_poly.type
_entity_poly.pdbx_seq_one_letter_code
_entity_poly.pdbx_strand_id
1 'polypeptide(L)'
;MARRQKTVSKVSLTKNTSKQRKNMGRVRKAIKTKTPTIDDVNILLRLAELYNTTIDFEAAEWFWAKMHKDELPSSIQEFKDKYPQGSREFQLFERFTSKFELAGLLIKYGFLNEDLYFNRFGSLRTEWERSKDVIMGIRKEWDDPHFRENFELLSIRASKWLETHPQTTK
;
A
#
# COMPACT_ATOMS: atom_id res chain seq x y z
N MET A 1 29.67 -61.43 19.34
CA MET A 1 29.17 -60.09 19.39
C MET A 1 29.33 -59.40 18.02
N ALA A 2 28.27 -59.33 17.24
CA ALA A 2 28.29 -58.82 15.87
C ALA A 2 27.71 -57.43 15.82
N ARG A 3 28.50 -56.41 15.40
CA ARG A 3 28.09 -55.04 15.14
C ARG A 3 27.41 -54.99 13.76
N ARG A 4 26.11 -54.72 13.72
CA ARG A 4 25.40 -54.33 12.49
C ARG A 4 25.57 -52.85 12.25
N GLN A 5 26.24 -52.47 11.17
CA GLN A 5 26.24 -51.10 10.62
C GLN A 5 24.94 -50.91 9.86
N LYS A 6 24.23 -49.81 10.20
CA LYS A 6 23.07 -49.32 9.43
C LYS A 6 23.57 -48.40 8.32
N THR A 7 23.43 -48.84 7.09
CA THR A 7 23.55 -48.00 5.88
C THR A 7 22.31 -47.14 5.75
N VAL A 8 22.44 -45.83 5.95
CA VAL A 8 21.35 -44.85 5.73
C VAL A 8 21.40 -44.39 4.28
N SER A 9 20.31 -44.63 3.57
CA SER A 9 20.08 -44.38 2.15
C SER A 9 20.15 -42.86 1.80
N LYS A 10 21.08 -42.50 0.91
CA LYS A 10 21.32 -41.16 0.37
C LYS A 10 20.40 -40.72 -0.78
N VAL A 11 19.27 -41.39 -1.00
CA VAL A 11 18.47 -41.22 -2.25
C VAL A 11 17.29 -40.26 -2.12
N SER A 12 16.99 -39.69 -0.94
CA SER A 12 15.77 -38.87 -0.74
C SER A 12 15.95 -37.35 -0.83
N LEU A 13 17.18 -36.83 -0.82
CA LEU A 13 17.41 -35.35 -0.78
C LEU A 13 17.43 -34.65 -2.15
N THR A 14 17.68 -35.37 -3.24
CA THR A 14 17.86 -34.74 -4.56
C THR A 14 16.55 -34.49 -5.32
N LYS A 15 15.44 -35.14 -4.95
CA LYS A 15 14.14 -34.97 -5.63
C LYS A 15 13.33 -33.75 -5.14
N ASN A 16 13.58 -33.23 -3.93
CA ASN A 16 12.87 -32.07 -3.39
C ASN A 16 13.40 -30.74 -3.90
N THR A 17 14.69 -30.66 -4.23
CA THR A 17 15.29 -29.41 -4.72
C THR A 17 14.90 -29.08 -6.16
N SER A 18 14.65 -30.08 -7.00
CA SER A 18 14.23 -29.90 -8.40
C SER A 18 12.74 -29.45 -8.49
N LYS A 19 11.89 -29.93 -7.57
CA LYS A 19 10.47 -29.53 -7.50
C LYS A 19 10.29 -28.11 -6.96
N GLN A 20 11.13 -27.70 -6.00
CA GLN A 20 11.15 -26.30 -5.52
C GLN A 20 11.69 -25.31 -6.57
N ARG A 21 12.72 -25.68 -7.35
CA ARG A 21 13.21 -24.85 -8.45
C ARG A 21 12.20 -24.70 -9.60
N LYS A 22 11.39 -25.73 -9.91
CA LYS A 22 10.31 -25.65 -10.91
C LYS A 22 9.13 -24.80 -10.44
N ASN A 23 8.81 -24.76 -9.13
CA ASN A 23 7.78 -23.88 -8.59
C ASN A 23 8.22 -22.42 -8.53
N MET A 24 9.50 -22.12 -8.25
CA MET A 24 10.01 -20.75 -8.33
C MET A 24 10.05 -20.18 -9.76
N GLY A 25 10.19 -21.02 -10.79
CA GLY A 25 10.13 -20.62 -12.20
C GLY A 25 8.71 -20.29 -12.70
N ARG A 26 7.66 -20.79 -12.03
CA ARG A 26 6.25 -20.53 -12.41
C ARG A 26 5.66 -19.24 -11.85
N VAL A 27 6.25 -18.68 -10.81
CA VAL A 27 5.76 -17.43 -10.16
C VAL A 27 6.28 -16.18 -10.87
N ARG A 28 7.26 -16.30 -11.76
CA ARG A 28 7.76 -15.18 -12.60
C ARG A 28 7.02 -15.06 -13.94
N LYS A 29 5.70 -15.20 -13.97
CA LYS A 29 4.94 -14.56 -15.03
C LYS A 29 4.88 -13.10 -14.64
N ALA A 30 5.83 -12.30 -15.17
CA ALA A 30 5.79 -10.85 -15.07
C ALA A 30 4.35 -10.43 -15.38
N ILE A 31 3.67 -9.78 -14.44
CA ILE A 31 2.44 -9.06 -14.70
C ILE A 31 2.86 -8.10 -15.82
N LYS A 32 2.40 -8.34 -17.06
CA LYS A 32 2.63 -7.38 -18.15
C LYS A 32 1.89 -6.12 -17.72
N THR A 33 2.63 -5.19 -17.13
CA THR A 33 2.13 -3.87 -16.85
C THR A 33 1.71 -3.26 -18.18
N LYS A 34 0.47 -2.81 -18.26
CA LYS A 34 -0.05 -2.13 -19.46
C LYS A 34 0.82 -0.91 -19.68
N THR A 35 1.36 -0.74 -20.86
CA THR A 35 2.10 0.48 -21.23
C THR A 35 1.21 1.70 -20.96
N PRO A 36 1.71 2.73 -20.26
CA PRO A 36 0.95 3.95 -20.03
C PRO A 36 0.51 4.60 -21.34
N THR A 37 -0.72 5.09 -21.35
CA THR A 37 -1.31 5.82 -22.49
C THR A 37 -1.25 7.32 -22.23
N ILE A 38 -1.54 8.13 -23.26
CA ILE A 38 -1.68 9.58 -23.08
C ILE A 38 -2.85 9.93 -22.12
N ASP A 39 -3.90 9.10 -22.10
CA ASP A 39 -5.03 9.28 -21.19
C ASP A 39 -4.61 9.02 -19.73
N ASP A 40 -3.79 7.99 -19.48
CA ASP A 40 -3.21 7.75 -18.16
C ASP A 40 -2.38 8.96 -17.67
N VAL A 41 -1.59 9.57 -18.58
CA VAL A 41 -0.82 10.79 -18.26
C VAL A 41 -1.73 11.97 -17.96
N ASN A 42 -2.77 12.20 -18.77
CA ASN A 42 -3.73 13.27 -18.55
C ASN A 42 -4.47 13.11 -17.23
N ILE A 43 -4.90 11.90 -16.88
CA ILE A 43 -5.55 11.60 -15.60
C ILE A 43 -4.59 11.85 -14.44
N LEU A 44 -3.32 11.42 -14.55
CA LEU A 44 -2.31 11.66 -13.54
C LEU A 44 -2.08 13.16 -13.28
N LEU A 45 -1.99 13.95 -14.36
CA LEU A 45 -1.82 15.41 -14.26
C LEU A 45 -3.04 16.07 -13.62
N ARG A 46 -4.27 15.66 -13.99
CA ARG A 46 -5.50 16.15 -13.35
C ARG A 46 -5.59 15.77 -11.87
N LEU A 47 -5.16 14.57 -11.52
CA LEU A 47 -5.08 14.13 -10.13
C LEU A 47 -4.08 14.99 -9.35
N ALA A 48 -2.92 15.29 -9.93
CA ALA A 48 -1.92 16.15 -9.31
C ALA A 48 -2.44 17.59 -9.14
N GLU A 49 -3.14 18.15 -10.12
CA GLU A 49 -3.78 19.48 -10.03
C GLU A 49 -4.84 19.52 -8.93
N LEU A 50 -5.71 18.50 -8.85
CA LEU A 50 -6.80 18.40 -7.86
C LEU A 50 -6.27 18.40 -6.41
N TYR A 51 -5.09 17.84 -6.19
CA TYR A 51 -4.47 17.73 -4.86
C TYR A 51 -3.25 18.65 -4.69
N ASN A 52 -3.22 19.75 -5.41
CA ASN A 52 -2.18 20.78 -5.30
C ASN A 52 -2.75 22.10 -4.76
N THR A 53 -3.55 22.03 -3.71
CA THR A 53 -4.16 23.19 -3.06
C THR A 53 -3.52 23.46 -1.69
N THR A 54 -3.74 24.65 -1.15
CA THR A 54 -3.21 25.00 0.18
C THR A 54 -3.61 23.99 1.26
N ILE A 55 -4.87 23.53 1.25
CA ILE A 55 -5.34 22.53 2.21
C ILE A 55 -4.66 21.17 2.05
N ASP A 56 -4.26 20.80 0.83
CA ASP A 56 -3.55 19.54 0.59
C ASP A 56 -2.12 19.58 1.13
N PHE A 57 -1.44 20.72 0.98
CA PHE A 57 -0.13 20.94 1.57
C PHE A 57 -0.20 20.94 3.09
N GLU A 58 -1.17 21.66 3.68
CA GLU A 58 -1.39 21.67 5.13
C GLU A 58 -1.68 20.26 5.67
N ALA A 59 -2.53 19.50 4.98
CA ALA A 59 -2.87 18.13 5.37
C ALA A 59 -1.65 17.19 5.32
N ALA A 60 -0.83 17.33 4.28
CA ALA A 60 0.40 16.56 4.14
C ALA A 60 1.42 16.93 5.23
N GLU A 61 1.65 18.22 5.44
CA GLU A 61 2.57 18.74 6.46
C GLU A 61 2.16 18.27 7.87
N TRP A 62 0.88 18.41 8.19
CA TRP A 62 0.32 17.95 9.46
C TRP A 62 0.54 16.45 9.65
N PHE A 63 0.18 15.63 8.66
CA PHE A 63 0.30 14.17 8.74
C PHE A 63 1.75 13.74 8.95
N TRP A 64 2.67 14.27 8.14
CA TRP A 64 4.08 13.91 8.22
C TRP A 64 4.74 14.42 9.51
N ALA A 65 4.37 15.62 9.98
CA ALA A 65 4.86 16.14 11.25
C ALA A 65 4.43 15.25 12.43
N LYS A 66 3.17 14.76 12.43
CA LYS A 66 2.66 13.84 13.47
C LYS A 66 3.29 12.46 13.36
N MET A 67 3.46 11.96 12.15
CA MET A 67 4.09 10.66 11.92
C MET A 67 5.56 10.63 12.38
N HIS A 68 6.34 11.65 12.06
CA HIS A 68 7.75 11.72 12.45
C HIS A 68 7.95 11.80 13.96
N LYS A 69 7.00 12.35 14.69
CA LYS A 69 7.01 12.44 16.16
C LYS A 69 6.36 11.24 16.84
N ASP A 70 5.86 10.27 16.05
CA ASP A 70 5.05 9.15 16.53
C ASP A 70 3.81 9.60 17.32
N GLU A 71 3.21 10.72 16.90
CA GLU A 71 2.06 11.36 17.57
C GLU A 71 0.72 11.06 16.88
N LEU A 72 0.72 10.24 15.82
CA LEU A 72 -0.52 9.81 15.19
C LEU A 72 -1.25 8.83 16.12
N PRO A 73 -2.55 9.05 16.38
CA PRO A 73 -3.34 8.15 17.20
C PRO A 73 -3.38 6.72 16.66
N SER A 74 -3.33 5.74 17.56
CA SER A 74 -3.32 4.31 17.25
C SER A 74 -4.71 3.67 17.26
N SER A 75 -5.75 4.45 17.59
CA SER A 75 -7.14 4.01 17.60
C SER A 75 -8.10 5.15 17.28
N ILE A 76 -9.31 4.80 16.87
CA ILE A 76 -10.36 5.80 16.61
C ILE A 76 -10.74 6.57 17.88
N GLN A 77 -10.74 5.93 19.05
CA GLN A 77 -11.07 6.61 20.30
C GLN A 77 -10.02 7.67 20.63
N GLU A 78 -8.75 7.32 20.64
CA GLU A 78 -7.64 8.26 20.84
C GLU A 78 -7.67 9.39 19.81
N PHE A 79 -8.00 9.05 18.55
CA PHE A 79 -8.10 10.03 17.47
C PHE A 79 -9.21 11.07 17.75
N LYS A 80 -10.40 10.61 18.16
CA LYS A 80 -11.55 11.49 18.45
C LYS A 80 -11.35 12.32 19.71
N ASP A 81 -10.70 11.76 20.72
CA ASP A 81 -10.38 12.48 21.96
C ASP A 81 -9.40 13.62 21.70
N LYS A 82 -8.43 13.39 20.81
CA LYS A 82 -7.39 14.37 20.44
C LYS A 82 -7.84 15.34 19.36
N TYR A 83 -8.62 14.84 18.39
CA TYR A 83 -9.11 15.56 17.21
C TYR A 83 -10.62 15.32 17.04
N PRO A 84 -11.48 16.03 17.79
CA PRO A 84 -12.93 15.87 17.71
C PRO A 84 -13.47 16.06 16.29
N GLN A 85 -14.57 15.36 15.99
CA GLN A 85 -15.23 15.52 14.70
C GLN A 85 -15.55 16.99 14.40
N GLY A 86 -15.18 17.47 13.22
CA GLY A 86 -15.30 18.88 12.83
C GLY A 86 -14.10 19.75 13.21
N SER A 87 -13.12 19.22 13.99
CA SER A 87 -11.85 19.94 14.21
C SER A 87 -11.05 20.08 12.91
N ARG A 88 -10.11 21.03 12.90
CA ARG A 88 -9.23 21.24 11.75
C ARG A 88 -8.40 19.98 11.46
N GLU A 89 -7.85 19.37 12.49
CA GLU A 89 -7.01 18.19 12.39
C GLU A 89 -7.79 16.97 11.86
N PHE A 90 -9.05 16.80 12.28
CA PHE A 90 -9.92 15.77 11.71
C PHE A 90 -10.11 15.99 10.20
N GLN A 91 -10.38 17.23 9.78
CA GLN A 91 -10.52 17.58 8.36
C GLN A 91 -9.21 17.35 7.58
N LEU A 92 -8.05 17.67 8.17
CA LEU A 92 -6.75 17.43 7.56
C LEU A 92 -6.49 15.93 7.36
N PHE A 93 -6.83 15.08 8.34
CA PHE A 93 -6.75 13.63 8.21
C PHE A 93 -7.65 13.11 7.09
N GLU A 94 -8.91 13.54 7.06
CA GLU A 94 -9.83 13.15 5.99
C GLU A 94 -9.33 13.62 4.62
N ARG A 95 -8.84 14.84 4.51
CA ARG A 95 -8.30 15.37 3.26
C ARG A 95 -7.07 14.60 2.81
N PHE A 96 -6.16 14.31 3.73
CA PHE A 96 -4.95 13.53 3.43
C PHE A 96 -5.26 12.13 2.92
N THR A 97 -6.19 11.43 3.56
CA THR A 97 -6.52 10.04 3.19
C THR A 97 -7.42 9.96 1.95
N SER A 98 -8.24 10.99 1.67
CA SER A 98 -9.16 11.01 0.53
C SER A 98 -8.47 11.03 -0.83
N LYS A 99 -7.28 11.63 -0.93
CA LYS A 99 -6.52 11.63 -2.20
C LYS A 99 -6.11 10.23 -2.64
N PHE A 100 -5.77 9.37 -1.69
CA PHE A 100 -5.39 7.97 -1.97
C PHE A 100 -6.62 7.13 -2.32
N GLU A 101 -7.78 7.46 -1.75
CA GLU A 101 -9.04 6.83 -2.12
C GLU A 101 -9.37 7.05 -3.59
N LEU A 102 -9.28 8.29 -4.08
CA LEU A 102 -9.52 8.58 -5.49
C LEU A 102 -8.49 7.93 -6.41
N ALA A 103 -7.21 7.98 -6.06
CA ALA A 103 -6.17 7.33 -6.84
C ALA A 103 -6.37 5.81 -6.93
N GLY A 104 -6.69 5.17 -5.80
CA GLY A 104 -6.98 3.74 -5.75
C GLY A 104 -8.21 3.35 -6.58
N LEU A 105 -9.26 4.16 -6.56
CA LEU A 105 -10.45 3.99 -7.40
C LEU A 105 -10.08 4.02 -8.90
N LEU A 106 -9.33 5.02 -9.34
CA LEU A 106 -8.93 5.15 -10.75
C LEU A 106 -8.06 3.98 -11.21
N ILE A 107 -7.16 3.50 -10.36
CA ILE A 107 -6.33 2.33 -10.64
C ILE A 107 -7.16 1.04 -10.62
N LYS A 108 -8.11 0.88 -9.67
CA LYS A 108 -9.02 -0.27 -9.55
C LYS A 108 -9.78 -0.51 -10.85
N TYR A 109 -10.28 0.55 -11.46
CA TYR A 109 -11.05 0.48 -12.70
C TYR A 109 -10.20 0.59 -13.99
N GLY A 110 -8.88 0.68 -13.87
CA GLY A 110 -7.97 0.73 -15.01
C GLY A 110 -7.99 2.04 -15.79
N PHE A 111 -8.50 3.12 -15.20
CA PHE A 111 -8.45 4.47 -15.75
C PHE A 111 -7.08 5.12 -15.57
N LEU A 112 -6.31 4.70 -14.56
CA LEU A 112 -4.96 5.18 -14.31
C LEU A 112 -4.00 3.99 -14.24
N ASN A 113 -2.90 4.09 -14.97
CA ASN A 113 -1.84 3.10 -14.97
C ASN A 113 -1.10 3.12 -13.61
N GLU A 114 -1.04 1.95 -12.93
CA GLU A 114 -0.44 1.85 -11.60
C GLU A 114 1.07 2.06 -11.60
N ASP A 115 1.77 1.61 -12.64
CA ASP A 115 3.22 1.84 -12.80
C ASP A 115 3.53 3.34 -12.87
N LEU A 116 2.77 4.07 -13.67
CA LEU A 116 2.91 5.51 -13.80
C LEU A 116 2.65 6.22 -12.47
N TYR A 117 1.63 5.80 -11.74
CA TYR A 117 1.28 6.37 -10.45
C TYR A 117 2.37 6.12 -9.40
N PHE A 118 2.80 4.87 -9.22
CA PHE A 118 3.81 4.52 -8.21
C PHE A 118 5.20 5.06 -8.53
N ASN A 119 5.56 5.17 -9.81
CA ASN A 119 6.80 5.85 -10.21
C ASN A 119 6.81 7.34 -9.83
N ARG A 120 5.64 8.00 -9.86
CA ARG A 120 5.52 9.43 -9.51
C ARG A 120 5.40 9.69 -8.01
N PHE A 121 4.60 8.90 -7.30
CA PHE A 121 4.20 9.16 -5.92
C PHE A 121 4.83 8.20 -4.90
N GLY A 122 5.52 7.15 -5.36
CA GLY A 122 6.10 6.14 -4.48
C GLY A 122 5.07 5.17 -3.88
N SER A 123 5.54 4.37 -2.95
CA SER A 123 4.66 3.44 -2.23
C SER A 123 3.96 4.16 -1.08
N LEU A 124 2.67 3.98 -0.99
CA LEU A 124 1.80 4.55 0.05
C LEU A 124 1.66 3.62 1.26
N ARG A 125 2.61 2.71 1.42
CA ARG A 125 2.57 1.71 2.48
C ARG A 125 2.61 2.35 3.87
N THR A 126 3.50 3.32 4.06
CA THR A 126 3.67 4.00 5.35
C THR A 126 2.43 4.79 5.71
N GLU A 127 1.85 5.51 4.75
CA GLU A 127 0.64 6.31 4.95
C GLU A 127 -0.54 5.42 5.36
N TRP A 128 -0.70 4.26 4.71
CA TRP A 128 -1.73 3.29 5.09
C TRP A 128 -1.48 2.72 6.48
N GLU A 129 -0.27 2.20 6.75
CA GLU A 129 0.06 1.59 8.05
C GLU A 129 -0.16 2.56 9.22
N ARG A 130 0.07 3.86 9.02
CA ARG A 130 -0.13 4.88 10.03
C ARG A 130 -1.58 5.37 10.16
N SER A 131 -2.42 5.11 9.16
CA SER A 131 -3.83 5.56 9.14
C SER A 131 -4.81 4.43 9.39
N LYS A 132 -4.43 3.17 9.15
CA LYS A 132 -5.36 2.04 9.07
C LYS A 132 -6.20 1.82 10.33
N ASP A 133 -5.62 1.96 11.53
CA ASP A 133 -6.34 1.66 12.77
C ASP A 133 -7.46 2.69 13.03
N VAL A 134 -7.21 3.95 12.69
CA VAL A 134 -8.23 5.00 12.70
C VAL A 134 -9.29 4.74 11.65
N ILE A 135 -8.89 4.42 10.40
CA ILE A 135 -9.82 4.12 9.30
C ILE A 135 -10.70 2.91 9.62
N MET A 136 -10.11 1.82 10.14
CA MET A 136 -10.87 0.63 10.55
C MET A 136 -11.84 0.92 11.70
N GLY A 137 -11.46 1.79 12.62
CA GLY A 137 -12.34 2.27 13.68
C GLY A 137 -13.52 3.06 13.12
N ILE A 138 -13.28 3.96 12.15
CA ILE A 138 -14.33 4.72 11.46
C ILE A 138 -15.30 3.79 10.73
N ARG A 139 -14.80 2.80 9.98
CA ARG A 139 -15.64 1.79 9.31
C ARG A 139 -16.62 1.13 10.28
N LYS A 140 -16.12 0.73 11.43
CA LYS A 140 -16.95 0.08 12.46
C LYS A 140 -17.99 1.01 13.08
N GLU A 141 -17.61 2.25 13.38
CA GLU A 141 -18.51 3.21 14.01
C GLU A 141 -19.61 3.71 13.07
N TRP A 142 -19.28 3.91 11.80
CA TRP A 142 -20.22 4.43 10.80
C TRP A 142 -21.01 3.32 10.08
N ASP A 143 -20.74 2.05 10.40
CA ASP A 143 -21.26 0.89 9.68
C ASP A 143 -21.02 0.98 8.16
N ASP A 144 -19.86 1.56 7.80
CA ASP A 144 -19.42 1.72 6.41
C ASP A 144 -18.13 0.93 6.15
N PRO A 145 -18.23 -0.33 5.72
CA PRO A 145 -17.06 -1.17 5.44
C PRO A 145 -16.24 -0.67 4.24
N HIS A 146 -16.83 0.21 3.41
CA HIS A 146 -16.20 0.73 2.19
C HIS A 146 -15.45 2.06 2.40
N PHE A 147 -15.54 2.65 3.59
CA PHE A 147 -14.80 3.88 3.88
C PHE A 147 -13.30 3.68 3.64
N ARG A 148 -12.71 4.40 2.70
CA ARG A 148 -11.28 4.30 2.29
C ARG A 148 -10.84 2.90 1.80
N GLU A 149 -11.74 2.09 1.21
CA GLU A 149 -11.39 0.75 0.70
C GLU A 149 -10.39 0.79 -0.45
N ASN A 150 -10.45 1.83 -1.28
CA ASN A 150 -9.55 1.96 -2.41
C ASN A 150 -8.17 2.46 -1.99
N PHE A 151 -8.05 3.19 -0.88
CA PHE A 151 -6.75 3.49 -0.26
C PHE A 151 -6.07 2.21 0.28
N GLU A 152 -6.82 1.34 0.96
CA GLU A 152 -6.34 0.03 1.38
C GLU A 152 -5.86 -0.81 0.18
N LEU A 153 -6.70 -0.92 -0.85
CA LEU A 153 -6.35 -1.63 -2.09
C LEU A 153 -5.08 -1.06 -2.73
N LEU A 154 -4.96 0.27 -2.77
CA LEU A 154 -3.80 0.96 -3.32
C LEU A 154 -2.51 0.60 -2.56
N SER A 155 -2.57 0.53 -1.24
CA SER A 155 -1.41 0.15 -0.40
C SER A 155 -0.96 -1.31 -0.63
N ILE A 156 -1.93 -2.22 -0.83
CA ILE A 156 -1.65 -3.62 -1.17
C ILE A 156 -0.98 -3.72 -2.54
N ARG A 157 -1.48 -2.97 -3.52
CA ARG A 157 -0.89 -2.93 -4.87
C ARG A 157 0.50 -2.31 -4.85
N ALA A 158 0.71 -1.22 -4.10
CA ALA A 158 2.01 -0.59 -3.92
C ALA A 158 3.05 -1.56 -3.34
N SER A 159 2.67 -2.39 -2.37
CA SER A 159 3.55 -3.40 -1.79
C SER A 159 3.99 -4.44 -2.82
N LYS A 160 3.06 -4.91 -3.66
CA LYS A 160 3.38 -5.84 -4.76
C LYS A 160 4.23 -5.19 -5.85
N TRP A 161 3.98 -3.93 -6.13
CA TRP A 161 4.77 -3.16 -7.11
C TRP A 161 6.23 -3.04 -6.66
N LEU A 162 6.49 -2.76 -5.38
CA LEU A 162 7.84 -2.69 -4.81
C LEU A 162 8.61 -4.02 -4.92
N GLU A 163 7.93 -5.17 -4.83
CA GLU A 163 8.57 -6.49 -5.00
C GLU A 163 9.16 -6.67 -6.41
N THR A 164 8.55 -6.04 -7.41
CA THR A 164 8.95 -6.10 -8.82
C THR A 164 9.83 -4.94 -9.25
N HIS A 165 9.86 -3.86 -8.46
CA HIS A 165 10.61 -2.62 -8.70
C HIS A 165 11.50 -2.31 -7.48
N PRO A 166 12.48 -3.17 -7.17
CA PRO A 166 13.36 -2.92 -6.02
C PRO A 166 14.13 -1.62 -6.25
N GLN A 167 14.24 -0.80 -5.19
CA GLN A 167 15.08 0.40 -5.23
C GLN A 167 16.52 -0.01 -5.54
N THR A 168 17.09 0.53 -6.60
CA THR A 168 18.51 0.43 -6.87
C THR A 168 19.24 1.26 -5.81
N THR A 169 19.69 0.61 -4.74
CA THR A 169 20.67 1.19 -3.83
C THR A 169 21.94 1.49 -4.63
N LYS A 170 22.21 2.78 -4.82
CA LYS A 170 23.52 3.23 -5.28
C LYS A 170 24.51 3.18 -4.14
#